data_87f0f0a51163550d556f9a7200e542bf
#
_entry.id   87f0f0a51163550d556f9a7200e542bf
#
_cell.length_a   1.000
_cell.length_b   1.000
_cell.length_c   1.000
_cell.angle_alpha   90.00
_cell.angle_beta   90.00
_cell.angle_gamma   90.00
#
_symmetry.space_group_name_H-M   'P 1'
#
loop_
_entity.id
_entity.type
_entity.pdbx_description
1 polymer ?
#
loop_
_entity_poly.entity_id
_entity_poly.type
_entity_poly.pdbx_seq_one_letter_code
_entity_poly.pdbx_strand_id
1 'polypeptide(L)'
;QDNVTITIDTVVFYKVTDPAKAVYEIQSLKKGIEYLAITTIRDIVGKMDLDDTFSSRDAINDKLRVILDEATDQWGCKVDRVEIKDITPPADIRDAMEKQMNAERNKRALILQAEGERQSAVTLAEGKKEAAILEAEADREAKIRRATGEAEAIKKVAEAKAEEVHMVYDAIMKA
;
A
#
# COMPACT_ATOMS: atom_id res chain seq x y z
N GLN A 1 -25.01 3.15 14.15
CA GLN A 1 -25.25 3.15 15.61
C GLN A 1 -25.74 1.76 16.01
N ASP A 2 -24.84 0.91 16.43
CA ASP A 2 -25.09 -0.53 16.62
C ASP A 2 -25.75 -0.87 17.95
N ASN A 3 -26.01 0.14 18.81
CA ASN A 3 -26.66 0.02 20.12
C ASN A 3 -26.08 -1.11 21.00
N VAL A 4 -24.76 -1.27 20.96
CA VAL A 4 -24.00 -2.30 21.69
C VAL A 4 -23.37 -1.68 22.93
N THR A 5 -23.45 -2.37 24.07
CA THR A 5 -22.74 -1.95 25.29
C THR A 5 -21.29 -2.39 25.18
N ILE A 6 -20.35 -1.45 25.25
CA ILE A 6 -18.91 -1.72 25.23
C ILE A 6 -18.26 -1.25 26.54
N THR A 7 -17.20 -1.92 26.94
CA THR A 7 -16.33 -1.51 28.04
C THR A 7 -15.09 -0.85 27.45
N ILE A 8 -14.76 0.36 27.94
CA ILE A 8 -13.58 1.10 27.49
C ILE A 8 -12.70 1.42 28.68
N ASP A 9 -11.48 0.94 28.66
CA ASP A 9 -10.45 1.27 29.63
C ASP A 9 -9.59 2.42 29.10
N THR A 10 -9.49 3.49 29.92
CA THR A 10 -8.76 4.71 29.52
C THR A 10 -7.82 5.15 30.62
N VAL A 11 -6.63 5.61 30.21
CA VAL A 11 -5.63 6.20 31.11
C VAL A 11 -5.48 7.68 30.75
N VAL A 12 -5.58 8.53 31.76
CA VAL A 12 -5.39 9.98 31.63
C VAL A 12 -4.11 10.39 32.35
N PHE A 13 -3.17 10.97 31.63
CA PHE A 13 -1.93 11.53 32.18
C PHE A 13 -2.10 13.03 32.33
N TYR A 14 -2.00 13.52 33.56
CA TYR A 14 -2.17 14.92 33.85
C TYR A 14 -1.14 15.40 34.89
N LYS A 15 -0.89 16.70 34.88
CA LYS A 15 -0.03 17.36 35.89
C LYS A 15 -0.76 18.55 36.52
N VAL A 16 -0.51 18.81 37.78
CA VAL A 16 -1.00 19.99 38.48
C VAL A 16 -0.08 21.15 38.18
N THR A 17 -0.63 22.21 37.57
CA THR A 17 0.06 23.45 37.21
C THR A 17 -0.12 24.54 38.28
N ASP A 18 -1.32 24.57 38.91
CA ASP A 18 -1.65 25.48 39.99
C ASP A 18 -2.23 24.71 41.18
N PRO A 19 -1.43 24.42 42.20
CA PRO A 19 -1.89 23.67 43.39
C PRO A 19 -3.00 24.36 44.16
N ALA A 20 -3.05 25.70 44.18
CA ALA A 20 -4.10 26.45 44.86
C ALA A 20 -5.46 26.19 44.24
N LYS A 21 -5.55 26.33 42.88
CA LYS A 21 -6.78 26.02 42.19
C LYS A 21 -7.18 24.55 42.32
N ALA A 22 -6.22 23.62 42.26
CA ALA A 22 -6.49 22.21 42.39
C ALA A 22 -7.08 21.80 43.74
N VAL A 23 -6.87 22.59 44.78
CA VAL A 23 -7.41 22.33 46.15
C VAL A 23 -8.71 23.09 46.37
N TYR A 24 -8.83 24.33 45.90
CA TYR A 24 -9.96 25.20 46.24
C TYR A 24 -11.10 25.17 45.24
N GLU A 25 -10.80 24.93 43.96
CA GLU A 25 -11.82 24.97 42.87
C GLU A 25 -12.56 23.64 42.71
N ILE A 26 -12.01 22.53 43.22
CA ILE A 26 -12.62 21.21 43.09
C ILE A 26 -12.42 20.37 44.36
N GLN A 27 -13.48 19.71 44.82
CA GLN A 27 -13.44 18.89 46.01
C GLN A 27 -12.51 17.65 45.88
N SER A 28 -12.41 17.08 44.68
CA SER A 28 -11.50 15.98 44.34
C SER A 28 -11.11 16.03 42.86
N LEU A 29 -9.92 16.52 42.59
CA LEU A 29 -9.39 16.63 41.22
C LEU A 29 -9.43 15.29 40.48
N LYS A 30 -8.99 14.20 41.14
CA LYS A 30 -8.98 12.86 40.55
C LYS A 30 -10.38 12.43 40.09
N LYS A 31 -11.38 12.54 40.96
CA LYS A 31 -12.77 12.17 40.66
C LYS A 31 -13.38 13.08 39.60
N GLY A 32 -13.06 14.36 39.60
CA GLY A 32 -13.52 15.31 38.58
C GLY A 32 -13.03 14.94 37.22
N ILE A 33 -11.73 14.65 37.07
CA ILE A 33 -11.14 14.21 35.80
C ILE A 33 -11.75 12.86 35.37
N GLU A 34 -11.92 11.92 36.30
CA GLU A 34 -12.52 10.61 36.01
C GLU A 34 -13.96 10.74 35.47
N TYR A 35 -14.82 11.50 36.13
CA TYR A 35 -16.21 11.70 35.65
C TYR A 35 -16.27 12.45 34.35
N LEU A 36 -15.42 13.45 34.18
CA LEU A 36 -15.33 14.20 32.91
C LEU A 36 -14.87 13.29 31.75
N ALA A 37 -13.86 12.46 32.01
CA ALA A 37 -13.39 11.49 31.01
C ALA A 37 -14.49 10.48 30.62
N ILE A 38 -15.19 9.89 31.61
CA ILE A 38 -16.28 8.93 31.33
C ILE A 38 -17.40 9.57 30.51
N THR A 39 -17.81 10.80 30.84
CA THR A 39 -18.90 11.48 30.13
C THR A 39 -18.49 11.87 28.71
N THR A 40 -17.26 12.35 28.54
CA THR A 40 -16.73 12.75 27.24
C THR A 40 -16.52 11.54 26.31
N ILE A 41 -15.97 10.43 26.83
CA ILE A 41 -15.84 9.18 26.07
C ILE A 41 -17.22 8.71 25.60
N ARG A 42 -18.20 8.71 26.51
CA ARG A 42 -19.57 8.28 26.17
C ARG A 42 -20.17 9.14 25.04
N ASP A 43 -19.95 10.44 25.07
CA ASP A 43 -20.46 11.35 24.03
C ASP A 43 -19.75 11.16 22.67
N ILE A 44 -18.44 10.96 22.66
CA ILE A 44 -17.67 10.74 21.44
C ILE A 44 -18.01 9.39 20.83
N VAL A 45 -17.93 8.31 21.61
CA VAL A 45 -18.13 6.94 21.13
C VAL A 45 -19.60 6.68 20.81
N GLY A 46 -20.55 7.29 21.53
CA GLY A 46 -21.99 7.16 21.26
C GLY A 46 -22.43 7.70 19.90
N LYS A 47 -21.60 8.50 19.23
CA LYS A 47 -21.82 9.06 17.89
C LYS A 47 -21.11 8.27 16.78
N MET A 48 -20.31 7.27 17.13
CA MET A 48 -19.51 6.47 16.20
C MET A 48 -20.11 5.07 16.02
N ASP A 49 -19.81 4.44 14.92
CA ASP A 49 -20.07 3.02 14.72
C ASP A 49 -18.98 2.17 15.42
N LEU A 50 -19.28 0.92 15.71
CA LEU A 50 -18.39 0.06 16.50
C LEU A 50 -17.04 -0.14 15.79
N ASP A 51 -17.05 -0.41 14.49
CA ASP A 51 -15.84 -0.59 13.68
C ASP A 51 -14.97 0.67 13.65
N ASP A 52 -15.62 1.85 13.57
CA ASP A 52 -14.94 3.14 13.62
C ASP A 52 -14.29 3.40 15.00
N THR A 53 -14.93 2.94 16.07
CA THR A 53 -14.38 3.06 17.41
C THR A 53 -13.08 2.28 17.58
N PHE A 54 -12.97 1.10 16.95
CA PHE A 54 -11.74 0.30 16.97
C PHE A 54 -10.62 0.87 16.07
N SER A 55 -10.99 1.40 14.91
CA SER A 55 -10.02 1.88 13.92
C SER A 55 -9.51 3.30 14.18
N SER A 56 -10.29 4.12 14.89
CA SER A 56 -10.03 5.55 15.10
C SER A 56 -9.57 5.91 16.50
N ARG A 57 -8.90 5.00 17.22
CA ARG A 57 -8.44 5.21 18.60
C ARG A 57 -7.63 6.49 18.78
N ASP A 58 -6.70 6.77 17.85
CA ASP A 58 -5.86 7.97 17.92
C ASP A 58 -6.69 9.25 17.80
N ALA A 59 -7.65 9.29 16.89
CA ALA A 59 -8.56 10.44 16.76
C ALA A 59 -9.45 10.65 18.00
N ILE A 60 -9.86 9.55 18.66
CA ILE A 60 -10.62 9.63 19.92
C ILE A 60 -9.72 10.16 21.04
N ASN A 61 -8.48 9.65 21.17
CA ASN A 61 -7.52 10.10 22.17
C ASN A 61 -7.23 11.60 22.04
N ASP A 62 -7.03 12.09 20.81
CA ASP A 62 -6.79 13.52 20.56
C ASP A 62 -7.99 14.39 20.91
N LYS A 63 -9.20 13.99 20.54
CA LYS A 63 -10.42 14.69 20.91
C LYS A 63 -10.63 14.72 22.43
N LEU A 64 -10.43 13.58 23.08
CA LEU A 64 -10.51 13.48 24.55
C LEU A 64 -9.51 14.41 25.21
N ARG A 65 -8.25 14.39 24.75
CA ARG A 65 -7.19 15.25 25.32
C ARG A 65 -7.58 16.72 25.25
N VAL A 66 -8.03 17.20 24.10
CA VAL A 66 -8.42 18.62 23.93
C VAL A 66 -9.55 19.00 24.85
N ILE A 67 -10.63 18.23 24.89
CA ILE A 67 -11.82 18.54 25.72
C ILE A 67 -11.47 18.46 27.20
N LEU A 68 -10.69 17.47 27.62
CA LEU A 68 -10.28 17.31 29.00
C LEU A 68 -9.33 18.45 29.44
N ASP A 69 -8.36 18.83 28.58
CA ASP A 69 -7.40 19.89 28.86
C ASP A 69 -8.13 21.25 29.05
N GLU A 70 -9.04 21.61 28.15
CA GLU A 70 -9.86 22.82 28.27
C GLU A 70 -10.69 22.86 29.55
N ALA A 71 -11.31 21.74 29.91
CA ALA A 71 -12.16 21.69 31.11
C ALA A 71 -11.37 21.66 32.42
N THR A 72 -10.17 21.10 32.44
CA THR A 72 -9.34 20.99 33.63
C THR A 72 -8.46 22.22 33.89
N ASP A 73 -8.30 23.10 32.91
CA ASP A 73 -7.52 24.33 33.07
C ASP A 73 -8.02 25.22 34.19
N GLN A 74 -9.35 25.34 34.36
CA GLN A 74 -9.96 26.07 35.49
C GLN A 74 -9.62 25.47 36.84
N TRP A 75 -9.28 24.18 36.94
CA TRP A 75 -8.85 23.49 38.15
C TRP A 75 -7.33 23.56 38.36
N GLY A 76 -6.59 24.31 37.55
CA GLY A 76 -5.14 24.39 37.63
C GLY A 76 -4.44 23.08 37.29
N CYS A 77 -5.04 22.32 36.38
CA CYS A 77 -4.53 21.03 35.92
C CYS A 77 -4.41 20.99 34.42
N LYS A 78 -3.33 20.42 33.93
CA LYS A 78 -3.08 20.22 32.49
C LYS A 78 -3.08 18.74 32.13
N VAL A 79 -3.85 18.38 31.14
CA VAL A 79 -3.88 17.01 30.59
C VAL A 79 -2.83 16.90 29.49
N ASP A 80 -1.79 16.12 29.76
CA ASP A 80 -0.71 15.92 28.80
C ASP A 80 -1.10 14.90 27.71
N ARG A 81 -1.71 13.77 28.12
CA ARG A 81 -2.05 12.66 27.23
C ARG A 81 -3.25 11.87 27.75
N VAL A 82 -4.04 11.38 26.80
CA VAL A 82 -5.13 10.44 27.07
C VAL A 82 -4.92 9.23 26.17
N GLU A 83 -5.04 8.04 26.72
CA GLU A 83 -4.88 6.79 25.99
C GLU A 83 -6.01 5.82 26.30
N ILE A 84 -6.64 5.32 25.24
CA ILE A 84 -7.53 4.18 25.33
C ILE A 84 -6.67 2.92 25.39
N LYS A 85 -6.72 2.24 26.52
CA LYS A 85 -5.97 1.00 26.75
C LYS A 85 -6.63 -0.17 26.05
N ASP A 86 -7.93 -0.36 26.25
CA ASP A 86 -8.69 -1.44 25.68
C ASP A 86 -10.14 -1.05 25.41
N ILE A 87 -10.73 -1.67 24.37
CA ILE A 87 -12.14 -1.56 24.00
C ILE A 87 -12.67 -2.97 23.88
N THR A 88 -13.52 -3.38 24.82
CA THR A 88 -14.02 -4.75 24.92
C THR A 88 -15.53 -4.78 24.63
N PRO A 89 -15.95 -5.31 23.49
CA PRO A 89 -17.35 -5.58 23.18
C PRO A 89 -17.84 -6.86 23.89
N PRO A 90 -19.14 -7.10 24.01
CA PRO A 90 -19.69 -8.38 24.46
C PRO A 90 -19.16 -9.57 23.64
N ALA A 91 -19.10 -10.75 24.25
CA ALA A 91 -18.48 -11.93 23.66
C ALA A 91 -19.14 -12.37 22.35
N ASP A 92 -20.49 -12.33 22.29
CA ASP A 92 -21.28 -12.65 21.10
C ASP A 92 -21.00 -11.72 19.91
N ILE A 93 -20.84 -10.44 20.17
CA ILE A 93 -20.48 -9.43 19.15
C ILE A 93 -19.04 -9.63 18.68
N ARG A 94 -18.11 -9.89 19.60
CA ARG A 94 -16.72 -10.16 19.27
C ARG A 94 -16.58 -11.38 18.34
N ASP A 95 -17.30 -12.47 18.65
CA ASP A 95 -17.28 -13.70 17.87
C ASP A 95 -17.90 -13.50 16.48
N ALA A 96 -18.96 -12.67 16.37
CA ALA A 96 -19.56 -12.29 15.09
C ALA A 96 -18.59 -11.44 14.23
N MET A 97 -17.95 -10.44 14.82
CA MET A 97 -16.96 -9.60 14.15
C MET A 97 -15.75 -10.42 13.69
N GLU A 98 -15.26 -11.35 14.51
CA GLU A 98 -14.13 -12.22 14.14
C GLU A 98 -14.48 -13.07 12.90
N LYS A 99 -15.67 -13.66 12.86
CA LYS A 99 -16.14 -14.43 11.70
C LYS A 99 -16.28 -13.55 10.45
N GLN A 100 -16.82 -12.35 10.59
CA GLN A 100 -16.96 -11.39 9.49
C GLN A 100 -15.61 -10.98 8.96
N MET A 101 -14.66 -10.58 9.84
CA MET A 101 -13.31 -10.20 9.45
C MET A 101 -12.55 -11.34 8.77
N ASN A 102 -12.69 -12.56 9.26
CA ASN A 102 -12.07 -13.74 8.65
C ASN A 102 -12.66 -14.01 7.25
N ALA A 103 -13.97 -13.91 7.08
CA ALA A 103 -14.62 -14.04 5.77
C ALA A 103 -14.15 -12.95 4.79
N GLU A 104 -14.05 -11.72 5.23
CA GLU A 104 -13.57 -10.62 4.40
C GLU A 104 -12.09 -10.76 4.02
N ARG A 105 -11.23 -11.17 4.95
CA ARG A 105 -9.81 -11.46 4.66
C ARG A 105 -9.67 -12.60 3.65
N ASN A 106 -10.45 -13.67 3.82
CA ASN A 106 -10.45 -14.79 2.87
C ASN A 106 -10.92 -14.35 1.48
N LYS A 107 -11.99 -13.55 1.40
CA LYS A 107 -12.45 -12.98 0.12
C LYS A 107 -11.37 -12.13 -0.55
N ARG A 108 -10.72 -11.23 0.19
CA ARG A 108 -9.62 -10.40 -0.34
C ARG A 108 -8.44 -11.25 -0.80
N ALA A 109 -8.07 -12.29 -0.04
CA ALA A 109 -6.99 -13.20 -0.42
C ALA A 109 -7.30 -13.94 -1.73
N LEU A 110 -8.51 -14.44 -1.92
CA LEU A 110 -8.94 -15.10 -3.15
C LEU A 110 -8.93 -14.15 -4.35
N ILE A 111 -9.38 -12.90 -4.16
CA ILE A 111 -9.34 -11.89 -5.24
C ILE A 111 -7.91 -11.57 -5.64
N LEU A 112 -7.02 -11.31 -4.67
CA LEU A 112 -5.61 -11.01 -4.93
C LEU A 112 -4.89 -12.20 -5.60
N GLN A 113 -5.21 -13.43 -5.20
CA GLN A 113 -4.67 -14.63 -5.83
C GLN A 113 -5.12 -14.72 -7.30
N ALA A 114 -6.41 -14.57 -7.56
CA ALA A 114 -6.96 -14.63 -8.93
C ALA A 114 -6.41 -13.51 -9.83
N GLU A 115 -6.25 -12.30 -9.29
CA GLU A 115 -5.60 -11.19 -10.00
C GLU A 115 -4.12 -11.48 -10.29
N GLY A 116 -3.40 -12.04 -9.33
CA GLY A 116 -2.00 -12.46 -9.49
C GLY A 116 -1.84 -13.53 -10.56
N GLU A 117 -2.69 -14.55 -10.56
CA GLU A 117 -2.69 -15.62 -11.58
C GLU A 117 -3.01 -15.06 -12.98
N ARG A 118 -4.01 -14.19 -13.08
CA ARG A 118 -4.35 -13.51 -14.33
C ARG A 118 -3.18 -12.66 -14.83
N GLN A 119 -2.59 -11.85 -13.98
CA GLN A 119 -1.47 -10.98 -14.36
C GLN A 119 -0.25 -11.79 -14.80
N SER A 120 0.05 -12.88 -14.08
CA SER A 120 1.13 -13.81 -14.45
C SER A 120 0.89 -14.44 -15.82
N ALA A 121 -0.33 -14.91 -16.09
CA ALA A 121 -0.69 -15.51 -17.38
C ALA A 121 -0.58 -14.50 -18.54
N VAL A 122 -1.02 -13.26 -18.32
CA VAL A 122 -0.89 -12.17 -19.33
C VAL A 122 0.58 -11.89 -19.60
N THR A 123 1.40 -11.67 -18.57
CA THR A 123 2.83 -11.38 -18.71
C THR A 123 3.58 -12.50 -19.42
N LEU A 124 3.26 -13.77 -19.11
CA LEU A 124 3.84 -14.93 -19.81
C LEU A 124 3.44 -14.99 -21.30
N ALA A 125 2.17 -14.68 -21.60
CA ALA A 125 1.69 -14.66 -22.97
C ALA A 125 2.34 -13.53 -23.78
N GLU A 126 2.47 -12.34 -23.20
CA GLU A 126 3.16 -11.20 -23.80
C GLU A 126 4.64 -11.50 -24.04
N GLY A 127 5.34 -12.08 -23.07
CA GLY A 127 6.73 -12.50 -23.20
C GLY A 127 6.94 -13.54 -24.31
N LYS A 128 6.04 -14.52 -24.42
CA LYS A 128 6.08 -15.52 -25.52
C LYS A 128 5.84 -14.87 -26.88
N LYS A 129 4.89 -13.94 -26.98
CA LYS A 129 4.63 -13.20 -28.20
C LYS A 129 5.84 -12.38 -28.63
N GLU A 130 6.46 -11.66 -27.71
CA GLU A 130 7.63 -10.83 -27.98
C GLU A 130 8.84 -11.69 -28.41
N ALA A 131 9.09 -12.79 -27.72
CA ALA A 131 10.13 -13.75 -28.09
C ALA A 131 9.93 -14.31 -29.51
N ALA A 132 8.70 -14.69 -29.85
CA ALA A 132 8.40 -15.20 -31.22
C ALA A 132 8.56 -14.13 -32.28
N ILE A 133 8.24 -12.88 -32.03
CA ILE A 133 8.46 -11.76 -32.97
C ILE A 133 9.95 -11.54 -33.15
N LEU A 134 10.74 -11.45 -32.06
CA LEU A 134 12.20 -11.28 -32.15
C LEU A 134 12.89 -12.42 -32.89
N GLU A 135 12.46 -13.66 -32.69
CA GLU A 135 12.99 -14.82 -33.41
C GLU A 135 12.69 -14.74 -34.93
N ALA A 136 11.45 -14.39 -35.29
CA ALA A 136 11.07 -14.23 -36.69
C ALA A 136 11.82 -13.06 -37.35
N GLU A 137 12.05 -11.95 -36.68
CA GLU A 137 12.83 -10.81 -37.18
C GLU A 137 14.32 -11.19 -37.35
N ALA A 138 14.91 -11.90 -36.39
CA ALA A 138 16.28 -12.39 -36.49
C ALA A 138 16.47 -13.36 -37.68
N ASP A 139 15.54 -14.28 -37.86
CA ASP A 139 15.54 -15.19 -39.01
C ASP A 139 15.42 -14.47 -40.35
N ARG A 140 14.54 -13.47 -40.42
CA ARG A 140 14.41 -12.63 -41.61
C ARG A 140 15.70 -11.88 -41.89
N GLU A 141 16.29 -11.25 -40.88
CA GLU A 141 17.53 -10.49 -41.05
C GLU A 141 18.70 -11.40 -41.45
N ALA A 142 18.82 -12.58 -40.85
CA ALA A 142 19.82 -13.57 -41.22
C ALA A 142 19.70 -14.03 -42.67
N LYS A 143 18.48 -14.27 -43.19
CA LYS A 143 18.22 -14.62 -44.56
C LYS A 143 18.61 -13.49 -45.55
N ILE A 144 18.26 -12.24 -45.20
CA ILE A 144 18.61 -11.08 -46.00
C ILE A 144 20.14 -10.92 -46.04
N ARG A 145 20.83 -10.98 -44.93
CA ARG A 145 22.28 -10.86 -44.82
C ARG A 145 23.01 -11.96 -45.62
N ARG A 146 22.51 -13.20 -45.58
CA ARG A 146 23.05 -14.30 -46.40
C ARG A 146 22.88 -14.05 -47.90
N ALA A 147 21.66 -13.66 -48.31
CA ALA A 147 21.38 -13.39 -49.72
C ALA A 147 22.19 -12.20 -50.25
N THR A 148 22.35 -11.13 -49.49
CA THR A 148 23.20 -9.99 -49.86
C THR A 148 24.68 -10.38 -49.96
N GLY A 149 25.17 -11.17 -48.98
CA GLY A 149 26.55 -11.66 -49.01
C GLY A 149 26.84 -12.58 -50.21
N GLU A 150 25.91 -13.48 -50.55
CA GLU A 150 26.01 -14.33 -51.75
C GLU A 150 26.01 -13.50 -53.06
N ALA A 151 25.12 -12.51 -53.18
CA ALA A 151 25.06 -11.63 -54.35
C ALA A 151 26.34 -10.80 -54.48
N GLU A 152 26.90 -10.28 -53.40
CA GLU A 152 28.18 -9.56 -53.43
C GLU A 152 29.36 -10.48 -53.79
N ALA A 153 29.37 -11.72 -53.26
CA ALA A 153 30.40 -12.69 -53.60
C ALA A 153 30.37 -13.05 -55.11
N ILE A 154 29.17 -13.32 -55.65
CA ILE A 154 29.00 -13.60 -57.10
C ILE A 154 29.47 -12.40 -57.92
N LYS A 155 29.11 -11.18 -57.54
CA LYS A 155 29.53 -9.96 -58.24
C LYS A 155 31.04 -9.79 -58.26
N LYS A 156 31.71 -9.96 -57.09
CA LYS A 156 33.17 -9.90 -56.99
C LYS A 156 33.88 -10.97 -57.82
N VAL A 157 33.35 -12.18 -57.85
CA VAL A 157 33.89 -13.27 -58.70
C VAL A 157 33.72 -12.95 -60.21
N ALA A 158 32.59 -12.36 -60.57
CA ALA A 158 32.35 -11.94 -61.96
C ALA A 158 33.29 -10.79 -62.41
N GLU A 159 33.49 -9.80 -61.54
CA GLU A 159 34.44 -8.69 -61.74
C GLU A 159 35.86 -9.21 -61.86
N ALA A 160 36.32 -10.09 -60.97
CA ALA A 160 37.65 -10.70 -61.09
C ALA A 160 37.87 -11.51 -62.37
N LYS A 161 36.85 -12.27 -62.85
CA LYS A 161 36.90 -12.98 -64.11
C LYS A 161 36.95 -12.03 -65.32
N ALA A 162 36.23 -10.91 -65.25
CA ALA A 162 36.26 -9.91 -66.36
C ALA A 162 37.65 -9.25 -66.41
N GLU A 163 38.27 -8.95 -65.29
CA GLU A 163 39.65 -8.44 -65.27
C GLU A 163 40.67 -9.46 -65.75
N GLU A 164 40.53 -10.74 -65.46
CA GLU A 164 41.36 -11.82 -65.96
C GLU A 164 41.28 -11.89 -67.48
N VAL A 165 40.08 -11.85 -68.05
CA VAL A 165 39.85 -11.87 -69.53
C VAL A 165 40.48 -10.63 -70.14
N HIS A 166 40.34 -9.45 -69.52
CA HIS A 166 40.99 -8.22 -70.07
C HIS A 166 42.52 -8.32 -70.03
N MET A 167 43.12 -8.82 -68.98
CA MET A 167 44.57 -9.01 -68.87
C MET A 167 45.09 -10.00 -69.92
N VAL A 168 44.39 -11.09 -70.14
CA VAL A 168 44.71 -12.09 -71.21
C VAL A 168 44.62 -11.47 -72.61
N TYR A 169 43.55 -10.72 -72.85
CA TYR A 169 43.36 -10.03 -74.14
C TYR A 169 44.46 -9.02 -74.43
N ASP A 170 44.81 -8.18 -73.41
CA ASP A 170 45.91 -7.21 -73.57
C ASP A 170 47.28 -7.86 -73.75
N ALA A 171 47.50 -9.02 -73.11
CA ALA A 171 48.73 -9.79 -73.36
C ALA A 171 48.84 -10.36 -74.74
N ILE A 172 47.74 -10.82 -75.32
CA ILE A 172 47.67 -11.34 -76.72
C ILE A 172 47.87 -10.22 -77.69
N MET A 173 47.32 -9.03 -77.48
CA MET A 173 47.44 -7.89 -78.40
C MET A 173 48.82 -7.21 -78.39
N LYS A 174 49.63 -7.48 -77.33
CA LYS A 174 51.00 -6.96 -77.24
C LYS A 174 52.08 -7.93 -77.73
N ALA A 175 51.75 -9.15 -78.10
CA ALA A 175 52.63 -10.17 -78.65
C ALA A 175 52.58 -10.15 -80.18
#